data_544b59bbc61ed314fb80888be31ebb41
#
_entry.id   544b59bbc61ed314fb80888be31ebb41
#
_cell.length_a   1.000
_cell.length_b   1.000
_cell.length_c   1.000
_cell.angle_alpha   90.00
_cell.angle_beta   90.00
_cell.angle_gamma   90.00
#
_symmetry.space_group_name_H-M   'P 1'
#
loop_
_entity.id
_entity.type
_entity.pdbx_description
1 polymer ?
#
loop_
_entity_poly.entity_id
_entity_poly.type
_entity_poly.pdbx_seq_one_letter_code
_entity_poly.pdbx_strand_id
1 'polypeptide(L)'
;NERDAQTLENAARCGVGLLASAHAGTWTDVLRRPILKRLYDGATFERYLLLGRRGRLAAAYDAEGTSLFKEDGTNVEHGGFRRCAAIFCG
;
A
#
# COMPACT_ATOMS: atom_id res chain seq x y z
N ASN A 1 5.82 4.37 13.73
CA ASN A 1 5.95 3.58 14.97
C ASN A 1 4.61 2.90 15.30
N GLU A 2 4.57 2.17 16.39
CA GLU A 2 3.38 1.41 16.75
C GLU A 2 2.17 2.29 16.99
N ARG A 3 2.36 3.48 17.57
CA ARG A 3 1.28 4.41 17.80
C ARG A 3 0.70 4.90 16.47
N ASP A 4 1.54 5.17 15.50
CA ASP A 4 1.08 5.59 14.18
C ASP A 4 0.30 4.48 13.50
N ALA A 5 0.77 3.22 13.62
CA ALA A 5 0.06 2.09 13.05
C ALA A 5 -1.32 1.94 13.68
N GLN A 6 -1.41 2.08 15.00
CA GLN A 6 -2.70 1.98 15.69
C GLN A 6 -3.66 3.08 15.25
N THR A 7 -3.16 4.29 15.09
CA THR A 7 -3.96 5.42 14.63
C THR A 7 -4.53 5.16 13.24
N LEU A 8 -3.71 4.64 12.33
CA LEU A 8 -4.14 4.31 10.97
C LEU A 8 -5.17 3.18 10.97
N GLU A 9 -4.95 2.16 11.81
CA GLU A 9 -5.90 1.04 11.92
C GLU A 9 -7.26 1.53 12.43
N ASN A 10 -7.25 2.42 13.41
CA ASN A 10 -8.49 2.97 13.96
C ASN A 10 -9.24 3.80 12.93
N ALA A 11 -8.52 4.64 12.18
CA ALA A 11 -9.13 5.45 11.13
C ALA A 11 -9.74 4.58 10.04
N ALA A 12 -9.05 3.50 9.67
CA ALA A 12 -9.56 2.58 8.66
C ALA A 12 -10.86 1.93 9.11
N ARG A 13 -10.94 1.54 10.37
CA ARG A 13 -12.16 0.93 10.92
C ARG A 13 -13.33 1.90 10.94
N CYS A 14 -13.08 3.19 11.04
CA CYS A 14 -14.12 4.21 11.03
C CYS A 14 -14.57 4.57 9.61
N GLY A 15 -14.02 3.94 8.60
CA GLY A 15 -14.40 4.21 7.22
C GLY A 15 -13.81 5.49 6.64
N VAL A 16 -12.82 6.05 7.31
CA VAL A 16 -12.15 7.26 6.85
C VAL A 16 -11.24 6.94 5.68
N GLY A 17 -11.20 7.83 4.69
CA GLY A 17 -10.22 7.73 3.62
C GLY A 17 -8.82 7.99 4.15
N LEU A 18 -7.85 7.22 3.69
CA LEU A 18 -6.46 7.33 4.16
C LEU A 18 -5.50 7.39 2.98
N LEU A 19 -4.53 8.27 3.10
CA LEU A 19 -3.37 8.27 2.22
C LEU A 19 -2.14 8.34 3.11
N ALA A 20 -1.31 7.33 3.05
CA ALA A 20 -0.09 7.27 3.82
C ALA A 20 1.09 7.02 2.88
N SER A 21 2.29 7.34 3.33
CA SER A 21 3.49 7.10 2.54
C SER A 21 4.57 6.46 3.41
N ALA A 22 5.43 5.69 2.75
CA ALA A 22 6.55 5.05 3.40
C ALA A 22 7.66 4.83 2.38
N HIS A 23 8.84 4.44 2.85
CA HIS A 23 9.97 4.10 2.01
C HIS A 23 10.30 2.62 2.18
N ALA A 24 10.47 1.93 1.07
CA ALA A 24 10.91 0.54 1.07
C ALA A 24 11.55 0.25 -0.28
N GLY A 25 12.46 -0.70 -0.34
CA GLY A 25 13.16 -1.00 -1.58
C GLY A 25 12.30 -1.75 -2.60
N THR A 26 11.53 -2.71 -2.12
CA THR A 26 10.70 -3.58 -2.97
C THR A 26 9.43 -3.94 -2.22
N TRP A 27 8.51 -4.61 -2.92
CA TRP A 27 7.31 -5.13 -2.28
C TRP A 27 7.67 -6.14 -1.17
N THR A 28 8.66 -6.99 -1.41
CA THR A 28 9.12 -7.93 -0.39
C THR A 28 9.63 -7.19 0.85
N ASP A 29 10.33 -6.09 0.65
CA ASP A 29 10.82 -5.27 1.77
C ASP A 29 9.67 -4.67 2.57
N VAL A 30 8.59 -4.25 1.91
CA VAL A 30 7.38 -3.78 2.60
C VAL A 30 6.89 -4.85 3.57
N LEU A 31 6.81 -6.09 3.11
CA LEU A 31 6.30 -7.19 3.92
C LEU A 31 7.25 -7.61 5.04
N ARG A 32 8.49 -7.15 5.00
CA ARG A 32 9.48 -7.44 6.05
C ARG A 32 9.51 -6.40 7.15
N ARG A 33 9.02 -5.21 6.89
CA ARG A 33 9.05 -4.13 7.90
C ARG A 33 7.91 -4.33 8.89
N PRO A 34 8.20 -4.40 10.19
CA PRO A 34 7.18 -4.79 11.18
C PRO A 34 5.91 -3.92 11.13
N ILE A 35 6.07 -2.60 11.05
CA ILE A 35 4.90 -1.71 11.02
C ILE A 35 4.09 -1.88 9.73
N LEU A 36 4.78 -1.95 8.59
CA LEU A 36 4.10 -2.13 7.30
C LEU A 36 3.43 -3.48 7.22
N LYS A 37 4.10 -4.53 7.71
CA LYS A 37 3.53 -5.88 7.75
C LYS A 37 2.29 -5.93 8.64
N ARG A 38 2.32 -5.25 9.78
CA ARG A 38 1.17 -5.16 10.67
C ARG A 38 -0.02 -4.52 9.97
N LEU A 39 0.20 -3.42 9.25
CA LEU A 39 -0.86 -2.73 8.53
C LEU A 39 -1.40 -3.60 7.38
N TYR A 40 -0.51 -4.32 6.71
CA TYR A 40 -0.88 -5.23 5.64
C TYR A 40 -1.73 -6.38 6.18
N ASP A 41 -1.30 -7.03 7.26
CA ASP A 41 -2.02 -8.15 7.86
C ASP A 41 -3.41 -7.74 8.35
N GLY A 42 -3.56 -6.49 8.78
CA GLY A 42 -4.83 -5.96 9.25
C GLY A 42 -5.72 -5.39 8.14
N ALA A 43 -5.33 -5.54 6.88
CA ALA A 43 -6.06 -5.02 5.72
C ALA A 43 -6.35 -3.52 5.87
N THR A 44 -5.40 -2.77 6.38
CA THR A 44 -5.56 -1.33 6.64
C THR A 44 -5.68 -0.54 5.35
N PHE A 45 -4.94 -0.94 4.32
CA PHE A 45 -4.98 -0.29 3.02
C PHE A 45 -5.55 -1.19 1.96
N GLU A 46 -6.29 -0.60 1.04
CA GLU A 46 -6.89 -1.32 -0.07
C GLU A 46 -5.95 -1.38 -1.28
N ARG A 47 -5.02 -0.43 -1.35
CA ARG A 47 -4.07 -0.33 -2.46
C ARG A 47 -2.69 0.02 -1.95
N TYR A 48 -1.69 -0.57 -2.57
CA TYR A 48 -0.29 -0.26 -2.34
C TYR A 48 0.32 0.15 -3.67
N LEU A 49 0.75 1.40 -3.78
CA LEU A 49 1.35 1.91 -5.01
C LEU A 49 2.85 2.02 -4.80
N LEU A 50 3.63 1.30 -5.57
CA LEU A 50 5.08 1.38 -5.50
C LEU A 50 5.55 2.38 -6.55
N LEU A 51 6.19 3.43 -6.07
CA LEU A 51 6.64 4.54 -6.90
C LEU A 51 8.16 4.50 -7.01
N GLY A 52 8.63 4.42 -8.23
CA GLY A 52 10.05 4.42 -8.52
C GLY A 52 10.60 5.82 -8.72
N ARG A 53 11.64 5.92 -9.53
CA ARG A 53 12.29 7.20 -9.80
C ARG A 53 11.29 8.21 -10.34
N ARG A 54 11.42 9.45 -9.89
CA ARG A 54 10.58 10.58 -10.32
C ARG A 54 9.10 10.36 -10.05
N GLY A 55 8.79 9.52 -9.05
CA GLY A 55 7.40 9.25 -8.69
C GLY A 55 6.64 8.41 -9.70
N ARG A 56 7.34 7.71 -10.60
CA ARG A 56 6.68 6.84 -11.57
C ARG A 56 6.12 5.60 -10.89
N LEU A 57 4.91 5.24 -11.27
CA LEU A 57 4.29 4.04 -10.73
C LEU A 57 4.98 2.82 -11.31
N ALA A 58 5.64 2.05 -10.43
CA ALA A 58 6.38 0.84 -10.81
C ALA A 58 5.54 -0.42 -10.63
N ALA A 59 4.67 -0.44 -9.63
CA ALA A 59 3.83 -1.59 -9.35
C ALA A 59 2.65 -1.16 -8.50
N ALA A 60 1.60 -1.96 -8.50
CA ALA A 60 0.44 -1.74 -7.65
C ALA A 60 -0.08 -3.06 -7.16
N TYR A 61 -0.50 -3.10 -5.90
CA TYR A 61 -1.02 -4.32 -5.27
C TYR A 61 -2.31 -4.00 -4.53
N ASP A 62 -3.17 -5.00 -4.42
CA ASP A 62 -4.39 -4.87 -3.62
C ASP A 62 -4.12 -5.24 -2.15
N ALA A 63 -5.17 -5.30 -1.34
CA ALA A 63 -5.04 -5.57 0.09
C ALA A 63 -4.49 -6.96 0.37
N GLU A 64 -4.62 -7.90 -0.55
CA GLU A 64 -4.13 -9.26 -0.41
C GLU A 64 -2.73 -9.44 -1.01
N GLY A 65 -2.14 -8.38 -1.55
CA GLY A 65 -0.82 -8.45 -2.14
C GLY A 65 -0.81 -8.96 -3.58
N THR A 66 -1.95 -9.01 -4.22
CA THR A 66 -2.05 -9.42 -5.61
C THR A 66 -1.72 -8.25 -6.52
N SER A 67 -0.87 -8.48 -7.52
CA SER A 67 -0.50 -7.44 -8.47
C SER A 67 -1.71 -7.00 -9.28
N LEU A 68 -1.86 -5.69 -9.43
CA LEU A 68 -2.94 -5.10 -10.20
C LEU A 68 -2.52 -4.80 -11.65
N PHE A 69 -1.28 -5.09 -12.00
CA PHE A 69 -0.81 -4.96 -13.37
C PHE A 69 -0.83 -6.32 -14.06
N LYS A 70 -1.32 -6.33 -15.30
CA LYS A 70 -1.24 -7.53 -16.14
C LYS A 70 0.12 -7.58 -16.85
N GLU A 71 0.47 -8.74 -17.37
CA GLU A 71 1.74 -8.93 -18.08
C GLU A 71 1.90 -7.98 -19.27
N ASP A 72 0.80 -7.58 -19.89
CA ASP A 72 0.82 -6.65 -21.02
C ASP A 72 0.87 -5.19 -20.59
N GLY A 73 1.02 -4.94 -19.30
CA GLY A 73 1.06 -3.58 -18.76
C GLY A 73 -0.31 -2.98 -18.47
N THR A 74 -1.37 -3.71 -18.73
CA THR A 74 -2.72 -3.20 -18.50
C THR A 74 -3.05 -3.26 -17.01
N ASN A 75 -3.56 -2.14 -16.50
CA ASN A 75 -4.01 -2.06 -15.12
C ASN A 75 -5.37 -2.73 -14.99
N VAL A 76 -5.53 -3.62 -14.00
CA VAL A 76 -6.79 -4.33 -13.76
C VAL A 76 -7.64 -3.65 -12.67
N GLU A 77 -7.36 -2.42 -12.36
CA GLU A 77 -8.12 -1.68 -11.35
C GLU A 77 -9.52 -1.37 -11.86
N HIS A 78 -10.52 -1.80 -11.12
CA HIS A 78 -11.92 -1.68 -11.56
C HIS A 78 -12.82 -0.91 -10.62
N GLY A 79 -12.31 -0.38 -9.56
CA GLY A 79 -13.17 0.31 -8.63
C GLY A 79 -12.45 1.40 -7.89
N GLY A 80 -13.22 2.16 -7.15
CA GLY A 80 -12.64 3.15 -6.28
C GLY A 80 -12.05 2.50 -5.03
N PHE A 81 -11.17 3.22 -4.39
CA PHE A 81 -10.64 2.83 -3.09
C PHE A 81 -10.47 4.07 -2.24
N ARG A 82 -10.47 3.90 -0.95
CA ARG A 82 -10.38 5.00 0.00
C ARG A 82 -9.09 4.99 0.80
N ARG A 83 -8.42 3.84 0.86
CA ARG A 83 -7.22 3.70 1.69
C ARG A 83 -6.07 3.23 0.83
N CYS A 84 -5.07 4.07 0.71
CA CYS A 84 -3.94 3.84 -0.17
C CYS A 84 -2.63 4.11 0.54
N ALA A 85 -1.65 3.24 0.35
CA ALA A 85 -0.29 3.46 0.79
C ALA A 85 0.60 3.70 -0.43
N ALA A 86 1.31 4.81 -0.43
CA ALA A 86 2.30 5.12 -1.46
C ALA A 86 3.68 4.71 -0.93
N ILE A 87 4.33 3.78 -1.60
CA ILE A 87 5.63 3.23 -1.19
C ILE A 87 6.68 3.77 -2.14
N PHE A 88 7.58 4.58 -1.62
CA PHE A 88 8.66 5.16 -2.42
C PHE A 88 9.85 4.21 -2.43
N CYS A 89 10.15 3.69 -3.61
CA CYS A 89 11.23 2.74 -3.85
C CYS A 89 12.40 3.45 -4.48
N GLY A 90 13.56 3.21 -3.96
CA GLY A 90 14.78 3.74 -4.53
C GLY A 90 15.26 4.97 -3.89
#